data_0afadc77e38a19fdee864716c721bd20
#
_entry.id   0afadc77e38a19fdee864716c721bd20
#
_cell.length_a   1.000
_cell.length_b   1.000
_cell.length_c   1.000
_cell.angle_alpha   90.00
_cell.angle_beta   90.00
_cell.angle_gamma   90.00
#
_symmetry.space_group_name_H-M   'P 1'
#
loop_
_entity.id
_entity.type
_entity.pdbx_description
1 polymer ?
#
loop_
_entity_poly.entity_id
_entity_poly.type
_entity_poly.pdbx_seq_one_letter_code
_entity_poly.pdbx_strand_id
1 'polypeptide(L)'
;MKNRLFLAALMASSSLFAVPAIAEEGNWMIRGRVITTVPDEGATLSTGGVEFPGSVDISNQVMPELDITYFFTKNIAAELILAVTPHDVTSTKVSVGDVLLDADVPLGDTLLLPPTLTLQYHFDTGTRFKPYVGGGVNLTFFLTEDEGDIADSIDYETTVGWAAQAGFDFDLDGEPGGWLFNADVKRIWLDTDVEVDLTSALGPALGANSVIVDAEVDIDPWIFGVGFGYRF
;
A
#
# COMPACT_ATOMS: atom_id res chain seq x y z
N MET A 1 13.72 16.32 -16.89
CA MET A 1 12.66 16.80 -17.81
C MET A 1 11.87 15.62 -18.43
N LYS A 2 11.61 14.51 -17.70
CA LYS A 2 10.89 13.33 -18.23
C LYS A 2 9.51 13.09 -17.61
N ASN A 3 9.11 13.81 -16.55
CA ASN A 3 7.89 13.52 -15.76
C ASN A 3 6.60 14.23 -16.21
N ARG A 4 6.53 14.78 -17.43
CA ARG A 4 5.32 15.48 -17.93
C ARG A 4 4.40 14.66 -18.85
N LEU A 5 4.75 13.41 -19.16
CA LEU A 5 4.01 12.61 -20.16
C LEU A 5 3.02 11.59 -19.54
N PHE A 6 3.13 11.24 -18.26
CA PHE A 6 2.23 10.27 -17.64
C PHE A 6 0.90 10.83 -17.13
N LEU A 7 0.84 12.13 -16.82
CA LEU A 7 -0.41 12.75 -16.35
C LEU A 7 -1.46 12.98 -17.47
N ALA A 8 -1.06 12.91 -18.73
CA ALA A 8 -1.96 13.14 -19.87
C ALA A 8 -2.73 11.88 -20.33
N ALA A 9 -2.31 10.69 -19.92
CA ALA A 9 -2.96 9.44 -20.33
C ALA A 9 -4.18 9.05 -19.47
N LEU A 10 -4.29 9.58 -18.24
CA LEU A 10 -5.40 9.26 -17.34
C LEU A 10 -6.67 10.09 -17.59
N MET A 11 -6.59 11.13 -18.42
CA MET A 11 -7.72 12.02 -18.74
C MET A 11 -8.50 11.65 -20.01
N ALA A 12 -8.09 10.63 -20.75
CA ALA A 12 -8.66 10.33 -22.07
C ALA A 12 -9.66 9.17 -22.12
N SER A 13 -9.99 8.53 -20.99
CA SER A 13 -10.94 7.40 -20.94
C SER A 13 -12.23 7.63 -20.13
N SER A 14 -12.61 8.89 -19.90
CA SER A 14 -13.81 9.24 -19.12
C SER A 14 -15.14 9.12 -19.90
N SER A 15 -15.22 8.43 -21.02
CA SER A 15 -16.43 8.37 -21.86
C SER A 15 -17.12 7.01 -21.97
N LEU A 16 -16.82 6.01 -21.11
CA LEU A 16 -17.38 4.66 -21.30
C LEU A 16 -18.25 4.08 -20.17
N PHE A 17 -18.51 4.82 -19.10
CA PHE A 17 -19.49 4.38 -18.09
C PHE A 17 -20.47 5.49 -17.74
N ALA A 18 -21.32 5.88 -18.69
CA ALA A 18 -22.59 6.46 -18.37
C ALA A 18 -23.50 5.35 -17.84
N VAL A 19 -23.24 4.85 -16.63
CA VAL A 19 -24.23 4.09 -15.88
C VAL A 19 -25.28 5.11 -15.47
N PRO A 20 -26.58 4.95 -15.82
CA PRO A 20 -27.61 5.81 -15.30
C PRO A 20 -27.55 5.69 -13.78
N ALA A 21 -27.23 6.79 -13.10
CA ALA A 21 -27.25 6.90 -11.66
C ALA A 21 -28.72 6.88 -11.20
N ILE A 22 -29.32 5.70 -11.16
CA ILE A 22 -30.45 5.41 -10.28
C ILE A 22 -29.79 4.78 -9.07
N ALA A 23 -29.29 5.61 -8.15
CA ALA A 23 -28.92 5.15 -6.82
C ALA A 23 -30.23 4.69 -6.15
N GLU A 24 -30.48 3.38 -6.19
CA GLU A 24 -31.46 2.79 -5.29
C GLU A 24 -30.91 2.90 -3.86
N GLU A 25 -31.78 3.09 -2.89
CA GLU A 25 -31.43 3.07 -1.47
C GLU A 25 -30.60 1.81 -1.14
N GLY A 26 -29.44 1.99 -0.50
CA GLY A 26 -28.56 0.88 -0.13
C GLY A 26 -27.42 0.55 -1.11
N ASN A 27 -27.20 1.35 -2.15
CA ASN A 27 -26.11 1.09 -3.11
C ASN A 27 -24.74 1.62 -2.66
N TRP A 28 -24.70 2.59 -1.74
CA TRP A 28 -23.46 3.13 -1.21
C TRP A 28 -23.21 2.65 0.22
N MET A 29 -21.96 2.37 0.53
CA MET A 29 -21.53 2.05 1.88
C MET A 29 -20.20 2.75 2.14
N ILE A 30 -20.08 3.32 3.35
CA ILE A 30 -18.85 3.94 3.83
C ILE A 30 -18.46 3.22 5.11
N ARG A 31 -17.18 2.84 5.22
CA ARG A 31 -16.61 2.24 6.43
C ARG A 31 -15.46 3.09 6.94
N GLY A 32 -15.42 3.31 8.26
CA GLY A 32 -14.26 3.81 8.98
C GLY A 32 -13.66 2.68 9.80
N ARG A 33 -12.38 2.41 9.60
CA ARG A 33 -11.70 1.26 10.21
C ARG A 33 -10.41 1.66 10.90
N VAL A 34 -9.95 0.80 11.79
CA VAL A 34 -8.58 0.76 12.27
C VAL A 34 -7.95 -0.49 11.68
N ILE A 35 -6.82 -0.31 11.03
CA ILE A 35 -6.08 -1.40 10.41
C ILE A 35 -4.70 -1.56 11.06
N THR A 36 -4.18 -2.78 10.99
CA THR A 36 -2.78 -3.09 11.28
C THR A 36 -2.15 -3.63 10.01
N THR A 37 -1.04 -3.02 9.57
CA THR A 37 -0.19 -3.54 8.51
C THR A 37 0.95 -4.34 9.10
N VAL A 38 1.19 -5.50 8.51
CA VAL A 38 2.30 -6.40 8.84
C VAL A 38 3.01 -6.70 7.53
N PRO A 39 4.09 -5.98 7.20
CA PRO A 39 4.90 -6.26 6.02
C PRO A 39 5.47 -7.68 6.07
N ASP A 40 5.68 -8.28 4.91
CA ASP A 40 6.38 -9.56 4.71
C ASP A 40 7.49 -9.24 3.71
N GLU A 41 8.46 -8.48 4.20
CA GLU A 41 9.45 -7.79 3.41
C GLU A 41 10.58 -8.69 2.94
N GLY A 42 11.05 -8.40 1.72
CA GLY A 42 12.29 -8.90 1.14
C GLY A 42 13.04 -7.76 0.46
N ALA A 43 14.36 -7.86 0.34
CA ALA A 43 15.11 -6.89 -0.43
C ALA A 43 16.28 -7.53 -1.18
N THR A 44 16.47 -7.11 -2.43
CA THR A 44 17.67 -7.36 -3.21
C THR A 44 18.44 -6.07 -3.39
N LEU A 45 19.63 -5.99 -2.83
CA LEU A 45 20.46 -4.79 -2.88
C LEU A 45 21.53 -4.92 -3.96
N SER A 46 21.78 -3.85 -4.73
CA SER A 46 22.84 -3.81 -5.73
C SER A 46 23.53 -2.45 -5.80
N THR A 47 24.76 -2.43 -6.30
CA THR A 47 25.46 -1.20 -6.67
C THR A 47 26.22 -1.42 -7.96
N GLY A 48 26.02 -0.53 -8.95
CA GLY A 48 26.60 -0.68 -10.28
C GLY A 48 26.25 -2.01 -10.96
N GLY A 49 25.09 -2.60 -10.66
CA GLY A 49 24.62 -3.89 -11.18
C GLY A 49 25.25 -5.12 -10.53
N VAL A 50 25.90 -4.98 -9.38
CA VAL A 50 26.45 -6.08 -8.59
C VAL A 50 25.66 -6.23 -7.32
N GLU A 51 24.98 -7.37 -7.15
CA GLU A 51 24.21 -7.70 -5.95
C GLU A 51 25.12 -7.95 -4.74
N PHE A 52 24.65 -7.56 -3.57
CA PHE A 52 25.33 -7.81 -2.30
C PHE A 52 24.32 -8.15 -1.18
N PRO A 53 24.78 -8.88 -0.14
CA PRO A 53 23.89 -9.23 0.97
C PRO A 53 23.46 -8.02 1.78
N GLY A 54 22.16 -7.97 2.07
CA GLY A 54 21.54 -6.99 2.94
C GLY A 54 20.05 -7.31 3.08
N SER A 55 19.37 -6.64 3.98
CA SER A 55 17.93 -6.71 4.15
C SER A 55 17.37 -5.36 4.58
N VAL A 56 16.11 -5.16 4.34
CA VAL A 56 15.33 -3.99 4.79
C VAL A 56 14.30 -4.49 5.80
N ASP A 57 14.09 -3.75 6.87
CA ASP A 57 13.04 -3.98 7.86
C ASP A 57 12.05 -2.81 7.80
N ILE A 58 10.77 -3.13 7.68
CA ILE A 58 9.68 -2.17 7.57
C ILE A 58 8.77 -2.33 8.78
N SER A 59 8.55 -1.25 9.52
CA SER A 59 7.79 -1.29 10.76
C SER A 59 6.32 -1.66 10.58
N ASN A 60 5.78 -2.47 11.50
CA ASN A 60 4.35 -2.68 11.62
C ASN A 60 3.66 -1.38 12.03
N GLN A 61 2.54 -1.06 11.40
CA GLN A 61 1.82 0.18 11.69
C GLN A 61 0.34 -0.08 12.00
N VAL A 62 -0.21 0.79 12.85
CA VAL A 62 -1.65 0.83 13.14
C VAL A 62 -2.19 2.20 12.74
N MET A 63 -3.20 2.23 11.88
CA MET A 63 -3.69 3.48 11.29
C MET A 63 -5.18 3.44 10.97
N PRO A 64 -5.81 4.62 10.79
CA PRO A 64 -7.17 4.70 10.27
C PRO A 64 -7.22 4.40 8.77
N GLU A 65 -8.33 3.80 8.34
CA GLU A 65 -8.64 3.52 6.95
C GLU A 65 -10.10 3.94 6.67
N LEU A 66 -10.32 4.49 5.48
CA LEU A 66 -11.63 4.86 4.96
C LEU A 66 -11.93 4.05 3.70
N ASP A 67 -13.07 3.36 3.68
CA ASP A 67 -13.55 2.66 2.52
C ASP A 67 -14.84 3.25 1.99
N ILE A 68 -14.92 3.33 0.67
CA ILE A 68 -16.11 3.76 -0.06
C ILE A 68 -16.49 2.63 -1.02
N THR A 69 -17.62 2.00 -0.75
CA THR A 69 -18.11 0.85 -1.53
C THR A 69 -19.38 1.23 -2.30
N TYR A 70 -19.43 0.85 -3.57
CA TYR A 70 -20.61 0.98 -4.41
C TYR A 70 -21.09 -0.40 -4.90
N PHE A 71 -22.33 -0.74 -4.61
CA PHE A 71 -22.97 -1.98 -5.01
C PHE A 71 -23.63 -1.83 -6.39
N PHE A 72 -23.13 -2.54 -7.39
CA PHE A 72 -23.73 -2.65 -8.72
C PHE A 72 -24.96 -3.56 -8.70
N THR A 73 -24.88 -4.58 -7.83
CA THR A 73 -25.97 -5.54 -7.58
C THR A 73 -26.00 -5.84 -6.08
N LYS A 74 -26.93 -6.69 -5.63
CA LYS A 74 -26.97 -7.15 -4.23
C LYS A 74 -25.68 -7.84 -3.76
N ASN A 75 -24.94 -8.42 -4.72
CA ASN A 75 -23.78 -9.26 -4.42
C ASN A 75 -22.47 -8.72 -4.96
N ILE A 76 -22.48 -7.83 -5.96
CA ILE A 76 -21.27 -7.34 -6.62
C ILE A 76 -21.09 -5.87 -6.29
N ALA A 77 -19.92 -5.53 -5.76
CA ALA A 77 -19.56 -4.17 -5.40
C ALA A 77 -18.13 -3.83 -5.84
N ALA A 78 -17.87 -2.55 -6.04
CA ALA A 78 -16.51 -2.01 -6.09
C ALA A 78 -16.24 -1.21 -4.82
N GLU A 79 -15.04 -1.33 -4.29
CA GLU A 79 -14.60 -0.61 -3.10
C GLU A 79 -13.31 0.14 -3.38
N LEU A 80 -13.30 1.42 -3.03
CA LEU A 80 -12.11 2.25 -2.96
C LEU A 80 -11.67 2.34 -1.49
N ILE A 81 -10.45 1.88 -1.24
CA ILE A 81 -9.81 1.85 0.07
C ILE A 81 -8.78 2.97 0.12
N LEU A 82 -8.81 3.79 1.17
CA LEU A 82 -7.94 4.94 1.37
C LEU A 82 -7.35 4.90 2.78
N ALA A 83 -6.03 4.90 2.84
CA ALA A 83 -5.28 5.04 4.08
C ALA A 83 -4.06 5.94 3.84
N VAL A 84 -3.51 6.51 4.91
CA VAL A 84 -2.22 7.20 4.88
C VAL A 84 -1.34 6.49 5.89
N THR A 85 -0.22 5.95 5.43
CA THR A 85 0.60 5.03 6.21
C THR A 85 2.02 5.59 6.38
N PRO A 86 2.39 6.03 7.61
CA PRO A 86 3.78 6.35 7.91
C PRO A 86 4.57 5.06 8.13
N HIS A 87 5.78 4.98 7.58
CA HIS A 87 6.70 3.88 7.79
C HIS A 87 8.12 4.37 8.07
N ASP A 88 8.75 3.80 9.09
CA ASP A 88 10.17 3.92 9.35
C ASP A 88 10.87 2.81 8.55
N VAL A 89 11.87 3.18 7.76
CA VAL A 89 12.66 2.25 6.92
C VAL A 89 14.05 2.13 7.48
N THR A 90 14.45 0.91 7.80
CA THR A 90 15.76 0.60 8.37
C THR A 90 16.46 -0.45 7.54
N SER A 91 17.70 -0.19 7.16
CA SER A 91 18.56 -1.20 6.53
C SER A 91 19.28 -2.02 7.59
N THR A 92 19.27 -3.34 7.44
CA THR A 92 19.98 -4.26 8.33
C THR A 92 21.07 -5.01 7.59
N LYS A 93 22.30 -5.07 8.17
CA LYS A 93 23.42 -5.88 7.68
C LYS A 93 23.86 -5.60 6.25
N VAL A 94 24.13 -4.35 5.92
CA VAL A 94 24.61 -3.97 4.59
C VAL A 94 26.10 -4.29 4.45
N SER A 95 26.48 -4.99 3.39
CA SER A 95 27.86 -5.31 3.06
C SER A 95 28.21 -4.75 1.69
N VAL A 96 28.94 -3.65 1.64
CA VAL A 96 29.42 -3.05 0.39
C VAL A 96 30.94 -3.27 0.29
N GLY A 97 31.37 -4.16 -0.60
CA GLY A 97 32.79 -4.57 -0.71
C GLY A 97 33.31 -5.21 0.58
N ASP A 98 34.40 -4.70 1.12
CA ASP A 98 34.96 -5.15 2.41
C ASP A 98 34.39 -4.38 3.63
N VAL A 99 33.48 -3.46 3.41
CA VAL A 99 32.81 -2.67 4.47
C VAL A 99 31.52 -3.38 4.88
N LEU A 100 31.51 -3.93 6.09
CA LEU A 100 30.34 -4.54 6.72
C LEU A 100 29.74 -3.53 7.68
N LEU A 101 28.53 -3.06 7.41
CA LEU A 101 27.71 -2.32 8.35
C LEU A 101 26.81 -3.35 9.07
N ASP A 102 27.29 -3.88 10.21
CA ASP A 102 26.56 -4.84 11.05
C ASP A 102 25.73 -4.09 12.12
N ALA A 103 25.05 -3.04 11.71
CA ALA A 103 24.18 -2.23 12.56
C ALA A 103 22.91 -1.89 11.79
N ASP A 104 21.80 -1.79 12.52
CA ASP A 104 20.58 -1.24 11.99
C ASP A 104 20.80 0.23 11.67
N VAL A 105 20.68 0.58 10.41
CA VAL A 105 20.91 1.93 9.91
C VAL A 105 19.58 2.52 9.50
N PRO A 106 19.05 3.56 10.19
CA PRO A 106 17.85 4.24 9.77
C PRO A 106 18.12 4.91 8.42
N LEU A 107 17.40 4.48 7.40
CA LEU A 107 17.48 5.05 6.06
C LEU A 107 16.62 6.31 5.96
N GLY A 108 15.48 6.34 6.68
CA GLY A 108 14.58 7.48 6.71
C GLY A 108 13.14 7.09 6.98
N ASP A 109 12.26 8.08 6.88
CA ASP A 109 10.83 7.93 7.10
C ASP A 109 10.08 8.21 5.79
N THR A 110 9.04 7.45 5.50
CA THR A 110 8.21 7.66 4.32
C THR A 110 6.73 7.67 4.68
N LEU A 111 5.98 8.53 4.00
CA LEU A 111 4.53 8.59 4.11
C LEU A 111 3.92 8.06 2.82
N LEU A 112 3.18 6.97 2.92
CA LEU A 112 2.55 6.31 1.78
C LEU A 112 1.06 6.68 1.68
N LEU A 113 0.58 6.82 0.45
CA LEU A 113 -0.84 6.82 0.11
C LEU A 113 -1.08 5.68 -0.88
N PRO A 114 -1.56 4.50 -0.42
CA PRO A 114 -1.82 3.32 -1.24
C PRO A 114 -3.31 3.14 -1.59
N PRO A 115 -3.94 4.00 -2.41
CA PRO A 115 -5.31 3.75 -2.82
C PRO A 115 -5.43 2.37 -3.47
N THR A 116 -6.40 1.59 -2.99
CA THR A 116 -6.68 0.26 -3.50
C THR A 116 -8.11 0.19 -4.02
N LEU A 117 -8.27 -0.27 -5.26
CA LEU A 117 -9.57 -0.48 -5.87
C LEU A 117 -9.83 -1.98 -6.01
N THR A 118 -10.86 -2.47 -5.35
CA THR A 118 -11.24 -3.89 -5.38
C THR A 118 -12.63 -4.10 -5.97
N LEU A 119 -12.81 -5.23 -6.64
CA LEU A 119 -14.12 -5.78 -6.97
C LEU A 119 -14.43 -6.87 -5.94
N GLN A 120 -15.61 -6.76 -5.30
CA GLN A 120 -16.04 -7.64 -4.23
C GLN A 120 -17.26 -8.48 -4.63
N TYR A 121 -17.33 -9.69 -4.09
CA TYR A 121 -18.52 -10.51 -4.10
C TYR A 121 -19.00 -10.76 -2.67
N HIS A 122 -20.18 -10.23 -2.33
CA HIS A 122 -20.83 -10.40 -1.04
C HIS A 122 -21.80 -11.57 -1.09
N PHE A 123 -21.63 -12.53 -0.17
CA PHE A 123 -22.50 -13.70 -0.08
C PHE A 123 -23.77 -13.36 0.70
N ASP A 124 -24.93 -13.61 0.10
CA ASP A 124 -26.19 -13.50 0.81
C ASP A 124 -26.44 -14.77 1.62
N THR A 125 -26.32 -14.67 2.93
CA THR A 125 -26.53 -15.79 3.85
C THR A 125 -27.98 -15.87 4.38
N GLY A 126 -28.83 -14.90 4.02
CA GLY A 126 -30.16 -14.73 4.60
C GLY A 126 -30.12 -14.31 6.10
N THR A 127 -28.94 -13.96 6.62
CA THR A 127 -28.73 -13.51 8.01
C THR A 127 -28.08 -12.14 8.06
N ARG A 128 -27.86 -11.60 9.26
CA ARG A 128 -27.09 -10.37 9.49
C ARG A 128 -25.61 -10.49 9.13
N PHE A 129 -25.09 -11.70 9.01
CA PHE A 129 -23.70 -11.98 8.68
C PHE A 129 -23.55 -12.04 7.16
N LYS A 130 -22.76 -11.13 6.60
CA LYS A 130 -22.55 -10.96 5.16
C LYS A 130 -21.06 -11.12 4.85
N PRO A 131 -20.56 -12.34 4.66
CA PRO A 131 -19.16 -12.53 4.26
C PRO A 131 -18.94 -12.06 2.82
N TYR A 132 -17.70 -11.64 2.54
CA TYR A 132 -17.30 -11.24 1.20
C TYR A 132 -15.85 -11.65 0.89
N VAL A 133 -15.56 -11.73 -0.40
CA VAL A 133 -14.22 -11.84 -0.94
C VAL A 133 -14.03 -10.80 -2.03
N GLY A 134 -12.82 -10.34 -2.23
CA GLY A 134 -12.52 -9.34 -3.24
C GLY A 134 -11.10 -9.47 -3.78
N GLY A 135 -10.89 -8.85 -4.92
CA GLY A 135 -9.58 -8.72 -5.53
C GLY A 135 -9.50 -7.45 -6.36
N GLY A 136 -8.31 -6.93 -6.53
CA GLY A 136 -8.16 -5.66 -7.21
C GLY A 136 -6.73 -5.21 -7.40
N VAL A 137 -6.57 -3.91 -7.59
CA VAL A 137 -5.28 -3.25 -7.83
C VAL A 137 -5.01 -2.22 -6.75
N ASN A 138 -3.76 -2.15 -6.35
CA ASN A 138 -3.22 -1.11 -5.48
C ASN A 138 -2.33 -0.18 -6.31
N LEU A 139 -2.35 1.11 -5.99
CA LEU A 139 -1.44 2.10 -6.54
C LEU A 139 -0.82 2.85 -5.37
N THR A 140 0.47 2.62 -5.11
CA THR A 140 1.16 3.24 -3.99
C THR A 140 1.91 4.49 -4.41
N PHE A 141 1.60 5.61 -3.77
CA PHE A 141 2.31 6.88 -3.90
C PHE A 141 3.15 7.12 -2.66
N PHE A 142 4.39 7.50 -2.85
CA PHE A 142 5.26 8.02 -1.79
C PHE A 142 5.07 9.54 -1.74
N LEU A 143 4.59 10.07 -0.60
CA LEU A 143 4.21 11.49 -0.44
C LEU A 143 5.34 12.32 0.16
N THR A 144 6.13 11.74 1.05
CA THR A 144 7.30 12.33 1.66
C THR A 144 8.43 11.33 1.69
N GLU A 145 9.62 11.80 1.50
CA GLU A 145 10.86 11.05 1.50
C GLU A 145 11.80 11.85 2.41
N ASP A 146 11.80 11.53 3.71
CA ASP A 146 12.66 12.17 4.70
C ASP A 146 13.91 11.30 4.87
N GLU A 147 15.06 11.83 4.43
CA GLU A 147 16.34 11.12 4.46
C GLU A 147 16.81 10.95 5.90
N GLY A 148 17.39 9.79 6.21
CA GLY A 148 18.10 9.54 7.47
C GLY A 148 19.47 10.23 7.51
N ASP A 149 20.16 10.08 8.65
CA ASP A 149 21.43 10.78 8.92
C ASP A 149 22.59 10.42 7.94
N ILE A 150 22.46 9.32 7.18
CA ILE A 150 23.54 8.80 6.32
C ILE A 150 23.21 8.83 4.82
N ALA A 151 21.96 8.97 4.44
CA ALA A 151 21.55 9.09 3.04
C ALA A 151 21.66 10.54 2.57
N ASP A 152 22.22 10.76 1.39
CA ASP A 152 22.23 12.07 0.74
C ASP A 152 20.90 12.32 0.01
N SER A 153 20.27 11.25 -0.50
CA SER A 153 18.90 11.23 -1.03
C SER A 153 18.33 9.80 -1.03
N ILE A 154 17.00 9.70 -0.98
CA ILE A 154 16.24 8.47 -1.18
C ILE A 154 15.12 8.77 -2.16
N ASP A 155 15.05 8.01 -3.23
CA ASP A 155 14.03 8.13 -4.25
C ASP A 155 13.23 6.80 -4.33
N TYR A 156 11.90 6.88 -4.19
CA TYR A 156 10.98 5.75 -4.30
C TYR A 156 10.16 5.85 -5.59
N GLU A 157 10.00 4.75 -6.30
CA GLU A 157 9.13 4.72 -7.47
C GLU A 157 7.67 4.44 -7.09
N THR A 158 6.74 5.21 -7.70
CA THR A 158 5.30 4.91 -7.61
C THR A 158 5.03 3.56 -8.24
N THR A 159 4.42 2.66 -7.50
CA THR A 159 4.26 1.28 -7.93
C THR A 159 2.82 0.80 -7.92
N VAL A 160 2.56 -0.27 -8.69
CA VAL A 160 1.24 -0.91 -8.87
C VAL A 160 1.32 -2.33 -8.35
N GLY A 161 0.47 -2.66 -7.40
CA GLY A 161 0.35 -3.99 -6.83
C GLY A 161 -1.01 -4.64 -7.09
N TRP A 162 -1.10 -5.92 -6.75
CA TRP A 162 -2.35 -6.66 -6.72
C TRP A 162 -2.85 -6.79 -5.29
N ALA A 163 -4.17 -6.82 -5.12
CA ALA A 163 -4.80 -6.99 -3.82
C ALA A 163 -5.79 -8.13 -3.83
N ALA A 164 -5.83 -8.88 -2.73
CA ALA A 164 -6.91 -9.80 -2.42
C ALA A 164 -7.40 -9.56 -1.00
N GLN A 165 -8.70 -9.72 -0.77
CA GLN A 165 -9.30 -9.53 0.55
C GLN A 165 -10.40 -10.54 0.82
N ALA A 166 -10.61 -10.83 2.10
CA ALA A 166 -11.73 -11.59 2.60
C ALA A 166 -12.19 -10.99 3.93
N GLY A 167 -13.49 -10.85 4.11
CA GLY A 167 -14.04 -10.24 5.30
C GLY A 167 -15.52 -10.53 5.48
N PHE A 168 -16.11 -9.82 6.42
CA PHE A 168 -17.55 -9.86 6.63
C PHE A 168 -18.07 -8.53 7.15
N ASP A 169 -19.31 -8.24 6.78
CA ASP A 169 -20.15 -7.22 7.41
C ASP A 169 -21.16 -7.92 8.32
N PHE A 170 -21.42 -7.35 9.48
CA PHE A 170 -22.45 -7.78 10.39
C PHE A 170 -23.45 -6.63 10.60
N ASP A 171 -24.68 -6.78 10.08
CA ASP A 171 -25.73 -5.77 10.17
C ASP A 171 -26.18 -5.60 11.62
N LEU A 172 -26.02 -4.40 12.18
CA LEU A 172 -26.37 -4.10 13.56
C LEU A 172 -27.86 -3.81 13.70
N ASP A 173 -28.45 -3.11 12.72
CA ASP A 173 -29.85 -2.68 12.75
C ASP A 173 -30.81 -3.77 12.24
N GLY A 174 -30.32 -4.74 11.50
CA GLY A 174 -31.09 -5.88 11.00
C GLY A 174 -31.98 -5.58 9.79
N GLU A 175 -31.86 -4.40 9.22
CA GLU A 175 -32.52 -3.97 8.00
C GLU A 175 -31.51 -3.90 6.84
N PRO A 176 -31.93 -4.02 5.58
CA PRO A 176 -31.06 -3.72 4.44
C PRO A 176 -30.71 -2.23 4.43
N GLY A 177 -29.46 -1.92 4.73
CA GLY A 177 -28.97 -0.56 5.00
C GLY A 177 -28.85 -0.29 6.50
N GLY A 178 -28.17 0.82 6.86
CA GLY A 178 -27.92 1.17 8.25
C GLY A 178 -26.54 0.81 8.76
N TRP A 179 -26.36 0.74 10.07
CA TRP A 179 -25.07 0.51 10.69
C TRP A 179 -24.63 -0.95 10.62
N LEU A 180 -23.37 -1.15 10.38
CA LEU A 180 -22.72 -2.47 10.35
C LEU A 180 -21.37 -2.44 11.08
N PHE A 181 -20.99 -3.60 11.61
CA PHE A 181 -19.62 -3.90 12.04
C PHE A 181 -18.92 -4.64 10.91
N ASN A 182 -17.65 -4.30 10.67
CA ASN A 182 -16.83 -4.94 9.66
C ASN A 182 -15.53 -5.49 10.25
N ALA A 183 -15.09 -6.63 9.74
CA ALA A 183 -13.74 -7.14 9.93
C ALA A 183 -13.26 -7.82 8.64
N ASP A 184 -12.00 -7.60 8.30
CA ASP A 184 -11.38 -8.20 7.12
C ASP A 184 -9.88 -8.47 7.28
N VAL A 185 -9.37 -9.25 6.33
CA VAL A 185 -7.95 -9.44 6.06
C VAL A 185 -7.70 -9.16 4.58
N LYS A 186 -6.62 -8.42 4.31
CA LYS A 186 -6.14 -8.14 2.95
C LYS A 186 -4.69 -8.60 2.81
N ARG A 187 -4.33 -9.04 1.62
CA ARG A 187 -2.97 -9.23 1.15
C ARG A 187 -2.76 -8.33 -0.04
N ILE A 188 -1.68 -7.57 -0.05
CA ILE A 188 -1.24 -6.80 -1.21
C ILE A 188 0.08 -7.43 -1.66
N TRP A 189 0.27 -7.60 -2.94
CA TRP A 189 1.55 -7.98 -3.55
C TRP A 189 2.09 -6.73 -4.22
N LEU A 190 3.23 -6.26 -3.73
CA LEU A 190 3.75 -4.93 -4.04
C LEU A 190 5.27 -4.93 -3.98
N ASP A 191 5.90 -4.65 -5.12
CA ASP A 191 7.34 -4.48 -5.27
C ASP A 191 7.62 -3.01 -5.57
N THR A 192 8.71 -2.44 -5.04
CA THR A 192 9.14 -1.07 -5.35
C THR A 192 10.64 -1.01 -5.53
N ASP A 193 11.06 -0.19 -6.49
CA ASP A 193 12.48 0.15 -6.67
C ASP A 193 12.79 1.39 -5.83
N VAL A 194 13.91 1.32 -5.11
CA VAL A 194 14.41 2.39 -4.23
C VAL A 194 15.86 2.69 -4.62
N GLU A 195 16.16 3.95 -4.90
CA GLU A 195 17.52 4.43 -5.10
C GLU A 195 17.97 5.23 -3.87
N VAL A 196 19.11 4.83 -3.28
CA VAL A 196 19.69 5.49 -2.10
C VAL A 196 21.08 6.01 -2.46
N ASP A 197 21.29 7.33 -2.35
CA ASP A 197 22.62 7.94 -2.48
C ASP A 197 23.31 7.97 -1.11
N LEU A 198 24.43 7.24 -0.99
CA LEU A 198 25.29 7.15 0.19
C LEU A 198 26.68 7.76 -0.06
N THR A 199 26.81 8.64 -1.03
CA THR A 199 28.09 9.18 -1.49
C THR A 199 28.85 9.88 -0.37
N SER A 200 28.17 10.75 0.42
CA SER A 200 28.81 11.46 1.54
C SER A 200 29.25 10.52 2.67
N ALA A 201 28.49 9.46 2.93
CA ALA A 201 28.77 8.52 4.01
C ALA A 201 29.87 7.51 3.66
N LEU A 202 29.81 6.90 2.49
CA LEU A 202 30.66 5.78 2.09
C LEU A 202 31.73 6.14 1.05
N GLY A 203 31.52 7.19 0.26
CA GLY A 203 32.46 7.60 -0.80
C GLY A 203 33.89 7.78 -0.32
N PRO A 204 34.17 8.49 0.81
CA PRO A 204 35.52 8.67 1.34
C PRO A 204 36.18 7.35 1.76
N ALA A 205 35.41 6.41 2.31
CA ALA A 205 35.94 5.11 2.75
C ALA A 205 36.25 4.17 1.57
N LEU A 206 35.44 4.25 0.51
CA LEU A 206 35.60 3.43 -0.70
C LEU A 206 36.48 4.08 -1.77
N GLY A 207 36.87 5.36 -1.57
CA GLY A 207 37.61 6.13 -2.59
C GLY A 207 36.79 6.39 -3.85
N ALA A 208 35.46 6.42 -3.71
CA ALA A 208 34.49 6.61 -4.79
C ALA A 208 33.92 8.02 -4.80
N ASN A 209 33.65 8.56 -6.00
CA ASN A 209 33.02 9.86 -6.16
C ASN A 209 31.48 9.81 -6.18
N SER A 210 30.92 8.61 -6.26
CA SER A 210 29.50 8.33 -6.21
C SER A 210 29.29 6.92 -5.66
N VAL A 211 28.36 6.78 -4.70
CA VAL A 211 27.96 5.49 -4.11
C VAL A 211 26.43 5.48 -4.10
N ILE A 212 25.84 4.90 -5.14
CA ILE A 212 24.40 4.73 -5.29
C ILE A 212 24.10 3.25 -5.05
N VAL A 213 23.11 2.99 -4.23
CA VAL A 213 22.58 1.66 -3.93
C VAL A 213 21.17 1.58 -4.49
N ASP A 214 20.96 0.62 -5.38
CA ASP A 214 19.66 0.27 -5.91
C ASP A 214 19.10 -0.88 -5.06
N ALA A 215 17.87 -0.77 -4.60
CA ALA A 215 17.16 -1.81 -3.85
C ALA A 215 15.83 -2.13 -4.54
N GLU A 216 15.64 -3.39 -4.88
CA GLU A 216 14.32 -3.93 -5.21
C GLU A 216 13.73 -4.49 -3.90
N VAL A 217 12.62 -3.90 -3.44
CA VAL A 217 12.01 -4.18 -2.14
C VAL A 217 10.61 -4.77 -2.35
N ASP A 218 10.45 -6.03 -1.95
CA ASP A 218 9.14 -6.67 -1.80
C ASP A 218 8.55 -6.23 -0.47
N ILE A 219 7.35 -5.65 -0.46
CA ILE A 219 6.70 -5.18 0.77
C ILE A 219 5.61 -6.14 1.23
N ASP A 220 4.86 -6.67 0.32
CA ASP A 220 3.88 -7.76 0.44
C ASP A 220 3.08 -7.78 1.76
N PRO A 221 2.41 -6.69 2.18
CA PRO A 221 1.84 -6.63 3.53
C PRO A 221 0.58 -7.49 3.69
N TRP A 222 0.46 -8.10 4.87
CA TRP A 222 -0.81 -8.50 5.43
C TRP A 222 -1.45 -7.33 6.17
N ILE A 223 -2.74 -7.09 5.92
CA ILE A 223 -3.49 -6.00 6.54
C ILE A 223 -4.72 -6.60 7.22
N PHE A 224 -4.86 -6.34 8.52
CA PHE A 224 -5.99 -6.76 9.32
C PHE A 224 -6.79 -5.54 9.73
N GLY A 225 -8.08 -5.51 9.42
CA GLY A 225 -8.96 -4.38 9.66
C GLY A 225 -10.18 -4.73 10.49
N VAL A 226 -10.58 -3.78 11.34
CA VAL A 226 -11.87 -3.81 12.04
C VAL A 226 -12.47 -2.41 12.10
N GLY A 227 -13.78 -2.30 12.04
CA GLY A 227 -14.42 -1.00 12.10
C GLY A 227 -15.93 -1.05 11.99
N PHE A 228 -16.48 0.11 11.70
CA PHE A 228 -17.92 0.30 11.51
C PHE A 228 -18.18 0.95 10.17
N GLY A 229 -19.33 0.66 9.62
CA GLY A 229 -19.79 1.28 8.38
C GLY A 229 -21.26 1.62 8.44
N TYR A 230 -21.67 2.38 7.42
CA TYR A 230 -23.06 2.72 7.19
C TYR A 230 -23.40 2.51 5.71
N ARG A 231 -24.48 1.81 5.45
CA ARG A 231 -25.01 1.58 4.11
C ARG A 231 -26.23 2.44 3.88
N PHE A 232 -26.20 3.24 2.80
CA PHE A 232 -27.25 4.21 2.45
C PHE A 232 -28.25 3.60 1.49
#